data_be24a86adf4a9076e8648f9074ded3f1
#
_entry.id   be24a86adf4a9076e8648f9074ded3f1
#
_cell.length_a   1.000
_cell.length_b   1.000
_cell.length_c   1.000
_cell.angle_alpha   90.00
_cell.angle_beta   90.00
_cell.angle_gamma   90.00
#
_symmetry.space_group_name_H-M   'P 1'
#
loop_
_entity.id
_entity.type
_entity.pdbx_description
1 polymer ?
#
loop_
_entity_poly.entity_id
_entity_poly.type
_entity_poly.pdbx_seq_one_letter_code
_entity_poly.pdbx_strand_id
1 'polypeptide(L)'
;MKKNIFKNKFLIGLFLFISLLLILQFVVNSKYTFPEPHPFQGKYIYNPYRNIDNQKWERANFHAHTRKFLDPAKKVARSTFLLDSIYRSFGYDIIGISDYQSINNYEIKNNWFIPVYEHGYQYYKNHQLVLNAKKISWLDYPFRQTLNNKQFVIDQLKKDTTTLIVIVHPAYRQALSTFDFKYLGNYNCLEIANSERLFDEFYDPILSNGHPVFVMADDDSHKMTNIKDVCSSFNMINTELVKDSVLKALKTGRSIAVKFNISAYKTNEE
;
A
#
# COMPACT_ATOMS: atom_id res chain seq x y z
N MET A 1 27.23 -44.32 6.79
CA MET A 1 25.88 -44.60 6.25
C MET A 1 24.73 -43.78 6.84
N LYS A 2 24.58 -43.63 8.15
CA LYS A 2 23.45 -42.86 8.77
C LYS A 2 23.34 -41.40 8.31
N LYS A 3 24.47 -40.69 8.07
CA LYS A 3 24.50 -39.28 7.68
C LYS A 3 23.91 -39.01 6.29
N ASN A 4 24.04 -39.94 5.35
CA ASN A 4 23.48 -39.84 3.99
C ASN A 4 21.97 -40.10 3.96
N ILE A 5 21.48 -41.02 4.81
CA ILE A 5 20.03 -41.32 4.91
C ILE A 5 19.29 -40.12 5.44
N PHE A 6 19.83 -39.43 6.45
CA PHE A 6 19.21 -38.22 7.02
C PHE A 6 19.19 -37.07 6.00
N LYS A 7 20.29 -36.86 5.27
CA LYS A 7 20.40 -35.85 4.22
C LYS A 7 19.36 -36.10 3.10
N ASN A 8 19.20 -37.37 2.69
CA ASN A 8 18.22 -37.71 1.65
C ASN A 8 16.78 -37.51 2.12
N LYS A 9 16.43 -37.86 3.36
CA LYS A 9 15.11 -37.62 3.91
C LYS A 9 14.79 -36.13 4.01
N PHE A 10 15.76 -35.30 4.40
CA PHE A 10 15.62 -33.85 4.42
C PHE A 10 15.37 -33.26 3.04
N LEU A 11 16.15 -33.70 2.02
CA LEU A 11 15.99 -33.23 0.64
C LEU A 11 14.61 -33.64 0.07
N ILE A 12 14.14 -34.85 0.35
CA ILE A 12 12.81 -35.32 -0.06
C ILE A 12 11.73 -34.47 0.62
N GLY A 13 11.84 -34.22 1.92
CA GLY A 13 10.90 -33.37 2.65
C GLY A 13 10.85 -31.96 2.09
N LEU A 14 12.00 -31.35 1.81
CA LEU A 14 12.11 -30.02 1.20
C LEU A 14 11.46 -30.00 -0.20
N PHE A 15 11.73 -31.01 -1.01
CA PHE A 15 11.14 -31.13 -2.36
C PHE A 15 9.61 -31.22 -2.29
N LEU A 16 9.08 -32.06 -1.41
CA LEU A 16 7.63 -32.22 -1.21
C LEU A 16 6.99 -30.90 -0.71
N PHE A 17 7.66 -30.19 0.20
CA PHE A 17 7.20 -28.90 0.70
C PHE A 17 7.15 -27.84 -0.40
N ILE A 18 8.21 -27.71 -1.21
CA ILE A 18 8.25 -26.77 -2.35
C ILE A 18 7.17 -27.16 -3.37
N SER A 19 7.02 -28.45 -3.68
CA SER A 19 5.99 -28.93 -4.60
C SER A 19 4.59 -28.59 -4.10
N LEU A 20 4.31 -28.73 -2.80
CA LEU A 20 3.05 -28.34 -2.20
C LEU A 20 2.80 -26.83 -2.35
N LEU A 21 3.79 -25.98 -2.09
CA LEU A 21 3.67 -24.53 -2.28
C LEU A 21 3.35 -24.17 -3.74
N LEU A 22 4.01 -24.81 -4.70
CA LEU A 22 3.75 -24.61 -6.13
C LEU A 22 2.32 -25.04 -6.51
N ILE A 23 1.87 -26.18 -6.01
CA ILE A 23 0.50 -26.66 -6.25
C ILE A 23 -0.51 -25.66 -5.67
N LEU A 24 -0.33 -25.24 -4.43
CA LEU A 24 -1.23 -24.25 -3.79
C LEU A 24 -1.27 -22.94 -4.56
N GLN A 25 -0.14 -22.45 -5.04
CA GLN A 25 -0.06 -21.17 -5.75
C GLN A 25 -0.61 -21.23 -7.17
N PHE A 26 -0.32 -22.28 -7.95
CA PHE A 26 -0.58 -22.30 -9.39
C PHE A 26 -1.72 -23.22 -9.81
N VAL A 27 -2.08 -24.21 -8.99
CA VAL A 27 -3.10 -25.20 -9.33
C VAL A 27 -4.39 -24.97 -8.54
N VAL A 28 -4.29 -24.84 -7.21
CA VAL A 28 -5.46 -24.74 -6.31
C VAL A 28 -6.03 -23.32 -6.26
N ASN A 29 -5.23 -22.31 -6.63
CA ASN A 29 -5.67 -20.92 -6.61
C ASN A 29 -6.93 -20.69 -7.44
N SER A 30 -7.77 -19.76 -6.99
CA SER A 30 -8.95 -19.32 -7.74
C SER A 30 -8.61 -18.87 -9.16
N LYS A 31 -9.40 -19.33 -10.11
CA LYS A 31 -9.27 -18.93 -11.50
C LYS A 31 -10.25 -17.79 -11.78
N TYR A 32 -9.72 -16.70 -12.33
CA TYR A 32 -10.52 -15.55 -12.74
C TYR A 32 -10.71 -15.55 -14.25
N THR A 33 -11.90 -15.19 -14.66
CA THR A 33 -12.14 -14.74 -16.04
C THR A 33 -12.09 -13.23 -16.04
N PHE A 34 -11.08 -12.69 -16.68
CA PHE A 34 -10.89 -11.24 -16.80
C PHE A 34 -11.63 -10.76 -18.05
N PRO A 35 -12.72 -10.00 -17.92
CA PRO A 35 -13.38 -9.41 -19.09
C PRO A 35 -12.45 -8.37 -19.73
N GLU A 36 -12.62 -8.16 -21.04
CA GLU A 36 -11.93 -7.03 -21.67
C GLU A 36 -12.44 -5.73 -21.04
N PRO A 37 -11.54 -4.88 -20.57
CA PRO A 37 -11.91 -3.63 -19.94
C PRO A 37 -12.44 -2.64 -20.96
N HIS A 38 -13.29 -1.75 -20.51
CA HIS A 38 -13.88 -0.69 -21.34
C HIS A 38 -13.61 0.67 -20.69
N PRO A 39 -13.26 1.70 -21.48
CA PRO A 39 -13.15 3.06 -20.98
C PRO A 39 -14.43 3.50 -20.28
N PHE A 40 -14.32 4.48 -19.40
CA PHE A 40 -15.48 5.09 -18.79
C PHE A 40 -16.43 5.65 -19.87
N GLN A 41 -17.72 5.40 -19.68
CA GLN A 41 -18.78 5.87 -20.57
C GLN A 41 -19.86 6.55 -19.74
N GLY A 42 -20.49 7.56 -20.30
CA GLY A 42 -21.60 8.23 -19.65
C GLY A 42 -21.70 9.71 -19.99
N LYS A 43 -22.86 10.27 -19.65
CA LYS A 43 -23.19 11.68 -19.94
C LYS A 43 -22.50 12.64 -18.97
N TYR A 44 -22.13 12.18 -17.79
CA TYR A 44 -21.63 13.03 -16.71
C TYR A 44 -20.20 12.66 -16.33
N ILE A 45 -19.37 13.68 -16.15
CA ILE A 45 -18.02 13.54 -15.60
C ILE A 45 -18.12 13.62 -14.09
N TYR A 46 -17.59 12.62 -13.41
CA TYR A 46 -17.44 12.66 -11.97
C TYR A 46 -16.35 13.67 -11.58
N ASN A 47 -16.71 14.63 -10.76
CA ASN A 47 -15.77 15.61 -10.21
C ASN A 47 -15.76 15.50 -8.67
N PRO A 48 -14.71 14.92 -8.07
CA PRO A 48 -14.60 14.77 -6.62
C PRO A 48 -14.49 16.12 -5.89
N TYR A 49 -14.11 17.18 -6.59
CA TYR A 49 -13.86 18.50 -6.03
C TYR A 49 -15.04 19.47 -6.15
N ARG A 50 -16.20 19.02 -6.65
CA ARG A 50 -17.36 19.92 -6.87
C ARG A 50 -17.82 20.66 -5.61
N ASN A 51 -17.71 20.03 -4.44
CA ASN A 51 -18.20 20.55 -3.15
C ASN A 51 -17.10 20.45 -2.10
N ILE A 52 -15.90 20.96 -2.38
CA ILE A 52 -14.81 21.04 -1.40
C ILE A 52 -15.04 22.19 -0.45
N ASP A 53 -14.61 21.99 0.79
CA ASP A 53 -14.47 23.04 1.79
C ASP A 53 -12.99 23.45 1.86
N ASN A 54 -12.66 24.65 1.41
CA ASN A 54 -11.28 25.11 1.33
C ASN A 54 -10.58 25.24 2.70
N GLN A 55 -11.32 25.18 3.80
CA GLN A 55 -10.78 25.23 5.15
C GLN A 55 -10.55 23.86 5.78
N LYS A 56 -10.96 22.78 5.09
CA LYS A 56 -10.91 21.41 5.63
C LYS A 56 -9.93 20.53 4.87
N TRP A 57 -8.69 20.97 4.76
CA TRP A 57 -7.63 20.19 4.17
C TRP A 57 -6.70 19.64 5.23
N GLU A 58 -6.69 18.30 5.36
CA GLU A 58 -5.87 17.56 6.31
C GLU A 58 -4.67 16.94 5.58
N ARG A 59 -3.47 17.10 6.13
CA ARG A 59 -2.26 16.47 5.61
C ARG A 59 -2.10 15.08 6.21
N ALA A 60 -1.93 14.09 5.33
CA ALA A 60 -1.89 12.70 5.74
C ALA A 60 -0.74 11.93 5.11
N ASN A 61 -0.17 10.98 5.86
CA ASN A 61 0.67 9.90 5.37
C ASN A 61 0.17 8.57 5.94
N PHE A 62 0.06 7.54 5.10
CA PHE A 62 -0.42 6.20 5.51
C PHE A 62 0.62 5.11 5.33
N HIS A 63 1.80 5.43 4.78
CA HIS A 63 2.86 4.49 4.50
C HIS A 63 4.17 4.88 5.18
N ALA A 64 4.32 4.43 6.41
CA ALA A 64 5.53 4.63 7.19
C ALA A 64 5.75 3.46 8.15
N HIS A 65 7.01 3.10 8.39
CA HIS A 65 7.39 1.92 9.13
C HIS A 65 8.18 2.23 10.39
N THR A 66 7.81 1.57 11.49
CA THR A 66 8.58 1.55 12.73
C THR A 66 9.37 0.25 12.89
N ARG A 67 9.08 -0.79 12.09
CA ARG A 67 9.69 -2.12 12.16
C ARG A 67 10.11 -2.63 10.79
N LYS A 68 11.20 -3.39 10.74
CA LYS A 68 11.61 -4.15 9.56
C LYS A 68 11.03 -5.56 9.61
N PHE A 69 10.52 -6.06 8.49
CA PHE A 69 9.88 -7.38 8.38
C PHE A 69 10.77 -8.55 8.86
N LEU A 70 12.07 -8.51 8.60
CA LEU A 70 13.00 -9.61 8.90
C LEU A 70 13.90 -9.36 10.12
N ASP A 71 13.63 -8.36 10.92
CA ASP A 71 14.43 -8.07 12.10
C ASP A 71 13.59 -7.72 13.34
N PRO A 72 12.82 -8.69 13.88
CA PRO A 72 12.06 -8.49 15.10
C PRO A 72 12.97 -8.28 16.34
N ALA A 73 14.25 -8.69 16.27
CA ALA A 73 15.19 -8.57 17.37
C ALA A 73 16.03 -7.30 17.29
N LYS A 74 16.34 -6.79 16.12
CA LYS A 74 16.85 -5.44 15.95
C LYS A 74 15.68 -4.49 16.06
N LYS A 75 15.30 -4.21 17.28
CA LYS A 75 14.73 -2.94 17.66
C LYS A 75 15.71 -1.84 17.20
N VAL A 76 15.81 -1.56 15.91
CA VAL A 76 15.96 -0.20 15.47
C VAL A 76 14.64 0.40 15.89
N ALA A 77 14.58 0.66 17.19
CA ALA A 77 13.44 1.25 17.84
C ALA A 77 13.34 2.66 17.27
N ARG A 78 12.76 2.73 16.09
CA ARG A 78 12.10 3.94 15.69
C ARG A 78 10.93 3.97 16.61
N SER A 79 11.10 4.71 17.68
CA SER A 79 10.01 4.98 18.58
C SER A 79 8.86 5.46 17.70
N THR A 80 7.72 4.77 17.77
CA THR A 80 6.47 5.25 17.17
C THR A 80 6.25 6.71 17.52
N PHE A 81 6.56 7.08 18.78
CA PHE A 81 6.57 8.46 19.25
C PHE A 81 7.49 9.38 18.43
N LEU A 82 8.71 8.95 18.10
CA LEU A 82 9.63 9.79 17.33
C LEU A 82 9.13 9.98 15.89
N LEU A 83 8.59 8.94 15.27
CA LEU A 83 7.99 9.04 13.94
C LEU A 83 6.80 10.01 13.94
N ASP A 84 5.89 9.85 14.89
CA ASP A 84 4.75 10.74 15.06
C ASP A 84 5.21 12.19 15.30
N SER A 85 6.16 12.41 16.21
CA SER A 85 6.69 13.74 16.51
C SER A 85 7.31 14.43 15.29
N ILE A 86 8.01 13.68 14.43
CA ILE A 86 8.59 14.22 13.19
C ILE A 86 7.47 14.65 12.25
N TYR A 87 6.51 13.78 11.93
CA TYR A 87 5.41 14.11 11.03
C TYR A 87 4.58 15.29 11.57
N ARG A 88 4.28 15.32 12.88
CA ARG A 88 3.59 16.44 13.52
C ARG A 88 4.35 17.75 13.37
N SER A 89 5.68 17.74 13.52
CA SER A 89 6.50 18.94 13.35
C SER A 89 6.46 19.51 11.93
N PHE A 90 6.10 18.68 10.94
CA PHE A 90 5.87 19.09 9.55
C PHE A 90 4.39 19.35 9.24
N GLY A 91 3.52 19.44 10.25
CA GLY A 91 2.13 19.80 10.10
C GLY A 91 1.24 18.69 9.53
N TYR A 92 1.55 17.41 9.82
CA TYR A 92 0.66 16.31 9.48
C TYR A 92 -0.43 16.14 10.54
N ASP A 93 -1.66 15.97 10.06
CA ASP A 93 -2.86 15.77 10.87
C ASP A 93 -3.16 14.28 11.06
N ILE A 94 -2.85 13.46 10.07
CA ILE A 94 -3.11 12.02 10.05
C ILE A 94 -1.82 11.27 9.76
N ILE A 95 -1.45 10.35 10.65
CA ILE A 95 -0.24 9.55 10.52
C ILE A 95 -0.61 8.08 10.64
N GLY A 96 -0.59 7.36 9.52
CA GLY A 96 -0.76 5.92 9.46
C GLY A 96 0.59 5.22 9.60
N ILE A 97 0.72 4.35 10.59
CA ILE A 97 1.92 3.51 10.76
C ILE A 97 1.58 2.13 10.22
N SER A 98 2.13 1.82 9.07
CA SER A 98 1.82 0.63 8.26
C SER A 98 2.88 -0.45 8.37
N ASP A 99 3.28 -0.80 9.59
CA ASP A 99 4.25 -1.88 9.78
C ASP A 99 3.85 -3.16 9.02
N TYR A 100 4.82 -3.87 8.46
CA TYR A 100 4.58 -5.12 7.73
C TYR A 100 3.82 -6.13 8.59
N GLN A 101 2.67 -6.58 8.10
CA GLN A 101 1.83 -7.59 8.76
C GLN A 101 1.59 -7.29 10.25
N SER A 102 1.45 -6.00 10.60
CA SER A 102 1.25 -5.57 11.99
C SER A 102 0.49 -4.25 12.05
N ILE A 103 -0.65 -4.26 12.75
CA ILE A 103 -1.41 -3.04 13.02
C ILE A 103 -0.79 -2.33 14.23
N ASN A 104 -0.41 -1.07 14.05
CA ASN A 104 0.08 -0.22 15.12
C ASN A 104 -1.08 0.60 15.70
N ASN A 105 -1.31 0.47 17.01
CA ASN A 105 -2.43 1.11 17.70
C ASN A 105 -2.01 2.36 18.48
N TYR A 106 -0.88 2.97 18.18
CA TYR A 106 -0.37 4.13 18.92
C TYR A 106 -1.38 5.28 18.99
N GLU A 107 -2.03 5.58 17.87
CA GLU A 107 -2.97 6.69 17.73
C GLU A 107 -4.44 6.30 18.00
N ILE A 108 -4.71 5.14 18.61
CA ILE A 108 -6.05 4.56 18.76
C ILE A 108 -7.05 5.48 19.49
N LYS A 109 -6.57 6.45 20.28
CA LYS A 109 -7.40 7.39 21.03
C LYS A 109 -7.90 8.57 20.17
N ASN A 110 -7.34 8.75 18.97
CA ASN A 110 -7.73 9.84 18.08
C ASN A 110 -8.98 9.49 17.27
N ASN A 111 -9.89 10.43 17.11
CA ASN A 111 -11.13 10.23 16.36
C ASN A 111 -10.90 9.88 14.88
N TRP A 112 -9.76 10.26 14.32
CA TRP A 112 -9.36 9.97 12.94
C TRP A 112 -8.58 8.67 12.79
N PHE A 113 -8.24 7.98 13.89
CA PHE A 113 -7.40 6.80 13.82
C PHE A 113 -7.93 5.75 12.85
N ILE A 114 -7.11 5.42 11.86
CA ILE A 114 -7.36 4.39 10.86
C ILE A 114 -6.32 3.28 11.07
N PRO A 115 -6.72 2.10 11.56
CA PRO A 115 -5.80 0.97 11.64
C PRO A 115 -5.34 0.60 10.23
N VAL A 116 -4.02 0.57 10.03
CA VAL A 116 -3.39 0.28 8.75
C VAL A 116 -2.22 -0.68 8.93
N TYR A 117 -1.97 -1.52 7.95
CA TYR A 117 -0.74 -2.30 7.83
C TYR A 117 -0.36 -2.47 6.36
N GLU A 118 0.91 -2.70 6.09
CA GLU A 118 1.37 -3.13 4.79
C GLU A 118 1.29 -4.65 4.71
N HIS A 119 0.49 -5.13 3.76
CA HIS A 119 0.36 -6.53 3.41
C HIS A 119 1.40 -6.91 2.37
N GLY A 120 1.96 -8.12 2.53
CA GLY A 120 2.89 -8.72 1.58
C GLY A 120 4.25 -9.03 2.21
N TYR A 121 4.77 -10.22 1.92
CA TYR A 121 6.08 -10.67 2.41
C TYR A 121 6.94 -11.27 1.30
N GLN A 122 6.42 -11.34 0.09
CA GLN A 122 7.10 -11.96 -1.03
C GLN A 122 8.22 -11.07 -1.61
N TYR A 123 9.20 -11.70 -2.25
CA TYR A 123 10.40 -11.04 -2.76
C TYR A 123 10.12 -9.93 -3.78
N TYR A 124 9.11 -10.12 -4.63
CA TYR A 124 8.78 -9.20 -5.73
C TYR A 124 8.05 -7.93 -5.30
N LYS A 125 7.73 -7.78 -4.00
CA LYS A 125 7.16 -6.55 -3.45
C LYS A 125 5.78 -6.15 -4.04
N ASN A 126 4.95 -7.14 -4.36
CA ASN A 126 3.53 -6.84 -4.64
C ASN A 126 2.81 -6.61 -3.33
N HIS A 127 2.86 -5.37 -2.84
CA HIS A 127 2.35 -5.01 -1.53
C HIS A 127 1.08 -4.15 -1.63
N GLN A 128 0.30 -4.16 -0.57
CA GLN A 128 -0.91 -3.37 -0.44
C GLN A 128 -0.97 -2.73 0.96
N LEU A 129 -1.35 -1.47 1.05
CA LEU A 129 -1.85 -0.93 2.32
C LEU A 129 -3.30 -1.36 2.50
N VAL A 130 -3.58 -1.87 3.69
CA VAL A 130 -4.92 -2.25 4.11
C VAL A 130 -5.37 -1.26 5.18
N LEU A 131 -6.09 -0.21 4.77
CA LEU A 131 -6.62 0.79 5.67
C LEU A 131 -7.95 0.32 6.26
N ASN A 132 -8.22 0.70 7.50
CA ASN A 132 -9.36 0.27 8.31
C ASN A 132 -9.39 -1.25 8.53
N ALA A 133 -8.22 -1.86 8.69
CA ALA A 133 -8.07 -3.27 8.92
C ALA A 133 -8.52 -3.68 10.33
N LYS A 134 -9.42 -4.65 10.42
CA LYS A 134 -9.82 -5.25 11.71
C LYS A 134 -8.89 -6.38 12.14
N LYS A 135 -8.22 -7.01 11.19
CA LYS A 135 -7.29 -8.12 11.38
C LYS A 135 -6.26 -8.16 10.26
N ILE A 136 -5.16 -8.84 10.52
CA ILE A 136 -4.10 -9.06 9.55
C ILE A 136 -4.45 -10.29 8.70
N SER A 137 -4.24 -10.19 7.39
CA SER A 137 -4.23 -11.33 6.48
C SER A 137 -2.80 -11.80 6.27
N TRP A 138 -2.55 -13.10 6.46
CA TRP A 138 -1.27 -13.73 6.16
C TRP A 138 -1.27 -14.43 4.80
N LEU A 139 -2.37 -14.31 4.05
CA LEU A 139 -2.46 -14.92 2.75
C LEU A 139 -1.62 -14.14 1.74
N ASP A 140 -0.54 -14.73 1.28
CA ASP A 140 0.30 -14.24 0.22
C ASP A 140 0.97 -15.45 -0.48
N TYR A 141 1.63 -15.23 -1.60
CA TYR A 141 2.26 -16.28 -2.39
C TYR A 141 3.77 -16.09 -2.43
N PRO A 142 4.57 -17.13 -2.10
CA PRO A 142 6.02 -16.98 -1.98
C PRO A 142 6.75 -16.81 -3.32
N PHE A 143 6.17 -17.31 -4.42
CA PHE A 143 6.77 -17.19 -5.76
C PHE A 143 6.16 -16.00 -6.50
N ARG A 144 6.72 -15.69 -7.69
CA ARG A 144 6.20 -14.63 -8.55
C ARG A 144 4.71 -14.85 -8.84
N GLN A 145 3.92 -13.86 -8.51
CA GLN A 145 2.48 -13.94 -8.62
C GLN A 145 2.01 -13.79 -10.07
N THR A 146 1.10 -14.67 -10.47
CA THR A 146 0.31 -14.51 -11.68
C THR A 146 -0.79 -13.46 -11.49
N LEU A 147 -1.43 -13.03 -12.56
CA LEU A 147 -2.59 -12.12 -12.50
C LEU A 147 -3.70 -12.69 -11.59
N ASN A 148 -3.99 -14.01 -11.69
CA ASN A 148 -4.95 -14.68 -10.79
C ASN A 148 -4.53 -14.59 -9.31
N ASN A 149 -3.25 -14.80 -9.00
CA ASN A 149 -2.76 -14.68 -7.62
C ASN A 149 -2.95 -13.26 -7.08
N LYS A 150 -2.59 -12.26 -7.88
CA LYS A 150 -2.70 -10.84 -7.51
C LYS A 150 -4.16 -10.46 -7.24
N GLN A 151 -5.07 -10.81 -8.14
CA GLN A 151 -6.49 -10.55 -7.95
C GLN A 151 -7.06 -11.27 -6.73
N PHE A 152 -6.68 -12.53 -6.53
CA PHE A 152 -7.12 -13.30 -5.37
C PHE A 152 -6.69 -12.67 -4.05
N VAL A 153 -5.43 -12.22 -3.95
CA VAL A 153 -4.94 -11.50 -2.77
C VAL A 153 -5.77 -10.23 -2.51
N ILE A 154 -5.97 -9.40 -3.53
CA ILE A 154 -6.79 -8.17 -3.42
C ILE A 154 -8.20 -8.50 -2.91
N ASP A 155 -8.85 -9.50 -3.49
CA ASP A 155 -10.21 -9.90 -3.11
C ASP A 155 -10.28 -10.44 -1.68
N GLN A 156 -9.26 -11.19 -1.24
CA GLN A 156 -9.20 -11.66 0.15
C GLN A 156 -9.04 -10.50 1.14
N LEU A 157 -8.22 -9.50 0.81
CA LEU A 157 -8.06 -8.28 1.62
C LEU A 157 -9.33 -7.45 1.64
N LYS A 158 -10.11 -7.48 0.56
CA LYS A 158 -11.35 -6.72 0.39
C LYS A 158 -12.61 -7.43 0.91
N LYS A 159 -12.51 -8.63 1.46
CA LYS A 159 -13.66 -9.36 2.06
C LYS A 159 -14.40 -8.53 3.11
N ASP A 160 -13.69 -7.75 3.88
CA ASP A 160 -14.30 -6.69 4.68
C ASP A 160 -14.50 -5.46 3.79
N THR A 161 -15.74 -5.19 3.39
CA THR A 161 -16.09 -4.08 2.49
C THR A 161 -15.79 -2.70 3.08
N THR A 162 -15.56 -2.64 4.38
CA THR A 162 -15.17 -1.40 5.07
C THR A 162 -13.70 -1.05 4.87
N THR A 163 -12.86 -2.02 4.50
CA THR A 163 -11.43 -1.77 4.22
C THR A 163 -11.25 -0.97 2.93
N LEU A 164 -10.17 -0.19 2.90
CA LEU A 164 -9.69 0.49 1.70
C LEU A 164 -8.34 -0.12 1.34
N ILE A 165 -8.22 -0.59 0.10
CA ILE A 165 -7.00 -1.22 -0.41
C ILE A 165 -6.27 -0.24 -1.31
N VAL A 166 -5.00 -0.02 -1.01
CA VAL A 166 -4.08 0.78 -1.82
C VAL A 166 -3.00 -0.12 -2.38
N ILE A 167 -2.80 -0.12 -3.68
CA ILE A 167 -1.63 -0.75 -4.28
C ILE A 167 -0.47 0.22 -4.12
N VAL A 168 0.63 -0.24 -3.49
CA VAL A 168 1.79 0.62 -3.19
C VAL A 168 3.00 0.26 -4.04
N HIS A 169 3.86 1.25 -4.29
CA HIS A 169 5.12 1.16 -5.04
C HIS A 169 5.10 0.11 -6.19
N PRO A 170 4.16 0.19 -7.14
CA PRO A 170 3.83 -0.88 -8.10
C PRO A 170 4.98 -1.35 -8.97
N ALA A 171 5.96 -0.48 -9.27
CA ALA A 171 7.12 -0.82 -10.09
C ALA A 171 8.25 -1.50 -9.32
N TYR A 172 8.17 -1.58 -8.01
CA TYR A 172 9.25 -2.17 -7.21
C TYR A 172 9.46 -3.63 -7.60
N ARG A 173 10.71 -3.97 -7.94
CA ARG A 173 11.10 -5.32 -8.39
C ARG A 173 10.17 -5.92 -9.46
N GLN A 174 9.61 -5.07 -10.31
CA GLN A 174 8.64 -5.48 -11.34
C GLN A 174 7.44 -6.24 -10.77
N ALA A 175 6.94 -5.80 -9.61
CA ALA A 175 5.80 -6.42 -8.93
C ALA A 175 4.55 -6.40 -9.81
N LEU A 176 4.28 -5.24 -10.41
CA LEU A 176 3.14 -4.99 -11.28
C LEU A 176 3.59 -4.37 -12.60
N SER A 177 2.82 -4.61 -13.62
CA SER A 177 2.98 -4.05 -14.96
C SER A 177 1.72 -3.31 -15.40
N THR A 178 1.80 -2.50 -16.44
CA THR A 178 0.63 -1.87 -17.07
C THR A 178 -0.40 -2.91 -17.54
N PHE A 179 0.07 -4.11 -17.95
CA PHE A 179 -0.81 -5.22 -18.28
C PHE A 179 -1.61 -5.71 -17.05
N ASP A 180 -1.00 -5.82 -15.88
CA ASP A 180 -1.73 -6.19 -14.66
C ASP A 180 -2.84 -5.17 -14.37
N PHE A 181 -2.55 -3.90 -14.48
CA PHE A 181 -3.50 -2.82 -14.24
C PHE A 181 -4.63 -2.71 -15.28
N LYS A 182 -4.47 -3.34 -16.42
CA LYS A 182 -5.56 -3.49 -17.37
C LYS A 182 -6.71 -4.33 -16.81
N TYR A 183 -6.40 -5.30 -15.94
CA TYR A 183 -7.37 -6.32 -15.52
C TYR A 183 -7.63 -6.36 -14.01
N LEU A 184 -6.67 -5.91 -13.18
CA LEU A 184 -6.84 -5.93 -11.74
C LEU A 184 -7.92 -4.93 -11.30
N GLY A 185 -8.80 -5.41 -10.43
CA GLY A 185 -9.89 -4.61 -9.86
C GLY A 185 -10.00 -4.77 -8.35
N ASN A 186 -11.08 -4.19 -7.80
CA ASN A 186 -11.47 -4.30 -6.39
C ASN A 186 -10.47 -3.68 -5.39
N TYR A 187 -9.59 -2.78 -5.84
CA TYR A 187 -8.79 -1.91 -5.00
C TYR A 187 -9.28 -0.46 -5.14
N ASN A 188 -8.92 0.40 -4.20
CA ASN A 188 -9.49 1.75 -4.12
C ASN A 188 -8.52 2.83 -4.60
N CYS A 189 -7.24 2.68 -4.29
CA CYS A 189 -6.24 3.70 -4.58
C CYS A 189 -4.95 3.08 -5.11
N LEU A 190 -4.18 3.91 -5.81
CA LEU A 190 -2.83 3.63 -6.24
C LEU A 190 -1.88 4.65 -5.61
N GLU A 191 -0.80 4.18 -4.99
CA GLU A 191 0.31 5.04 -4.61
C GLU A 191 1.08 5.42 -5.87
N ILE A 192 0.91 6.69 -6.31
CA ILE A 192 1.59 7.20 -7.52
C ILE A 192 2.94 7.84 -7.21
N ALA A 193 3.24 8.07 -5.94
CA ALA A 193 4.53 8.61 -5.51
C ALA A 193 4.86 8.18 -4.09
N ASN A 194 6.14 7.91 -3.85
CA ASN A 194 6.68 7.76 -2.49
C ASN A 194 8.02 8.53 -2.36
N SER A 195 8.74 8.38 -1.23
CA SER A 195 10.01 9.09 -1.03
C SER A 195 11.04 8.79 -2.11
N GLU A 196 11.02 7.59 -2.69
CA GLU A 196 12.03 7.17 -3.66
C GLU A 196 11.72 7.61 -5.09
N ARG A 197 10.45 7.50 -5.54
CA ARG A 197 10.11 7.78 -6.93
C ARG A 197 8.63 8.09 -7.18
N LEU A 198 8.36 8.50 -8.41
CA LEU A 198 7.04 8.67 -9.00
C LEU A 198 6.67 7.39 -9.78
N PHE A 199 5.39 7.01 -9.75
CA PHE A 199 4.78 5.85 -10.41
C PHE A 199 3.57 6.25 -11.26
N ASP A 200 3.53 7.46 -11.76
CA ASP A 200 2.42 8.04 -12.51
C ASP A 200 2.15 7.31 -13.84
N GLU A 201 3.16 6.61 -14.37
CA GLU A 201 3.05 5.79 -15.58
C GLU A 201 1.98 4.69 -15.52
N PHE A 202 1.53 4.32 -14.32
CA PHE A 202 0.49 3.29 -14.13
C PHE A 202 -0.93 3.86 -14.08
N TYR A 203 -1.09 5.15 -13.78
CA TYR A 203 -2.40 5.70 -13.48
C TYR A 203 -3.27 5.90 -14.75
N ASP A 204 -2.71 6.41 -15.83
CA ASP A 204 -3.42 6.57 -17.09
C ASP A 204 -3.94 5.22 -17.67
N PRO A 205 -3.14 4.13 -17.72
CA PRO A 205 -3.64 2.81 -18.06
C PRO A 205 -4.81 2.33 -17.21
N ILE A 206 -4.81 2.60 -15.90
CA ILE A 206 -5.91 2.22 -14.99
C ILE A 206 -7.20 2.92 -15.42
N LEU A 207 -7.17 4.24 -15.56
CA LEU A 207 -8.34 5.04 -15.93
C LEU A 207 -8.83 4.74 -17.33
N SER A 208 -7.92 4.59 -18.30
CA SER A 208 -8.23 4.27 -19.68
C SER A 208 -8.92 2.92 -19.85
N ASN A 209 -8.77 2.03 -18.89
CA ASN A 209 -9.44 0.73 -18.85
C ASN A 209 -10.69 0.72 -17.94
N GLY A 210 -11.15 1.88 -17.48
CA GLY A 210 -12.43 2.03 -16.76
C GLY A 210 -12.40 1.61 -15.29
N HIS A 211 -11.23 1.55 -14.66
CA HIS A 211 -11.12 1.25 -13.24
C HIS A 211 -11.23 2.55 -12.40
N PRO A 212 -12.24 2.69 -11.52
CA PRO A 212 -12.45 3.89 -10.70
C PRO A 212 -11.49 3.90 -9.49
N VAL A 213 -10.24 4.20 -9.73
CA VAL A 213 -9.16 4.21 -8.74
C VAL A 213 -8.71 5.64 -8.51
N PHE A 214 -8.45 6.01 -7.27
CA PHE A 214 -7.92 7.32 -6.91
C PHE A 214 -6.43 7.24 -6.55
N VAL A 215 -5.77 8.40 -6.56
CA VAL A 215 -4.32 8.47 -6.29
C VAL A 215 -4.04 8.74 -4.82
N MET A 216 -2.91 8.19 -4.36
CA MET A 216 -2.29 8.52 -3.08
C MET A 216 -0.79 8.76 -3.29
N ALA A 217 -0.20 9.51 -2.36
CA ALA A 217 1.24 9.66 -2.24
C ALA A 217 1.61 9.52 -0.76
N ASP A 218 2.56 8.67 -0.47
CA ASP A 218 3.01 8.39 0.89
C ASP A 218 4.54 8.25 0.89
N ASP A 219 5.17 8.23 2.05
CA ASP A 219 6.64 8.24 2.08
C ASP A 219 7.28 6.86 1.90
N ASP A 220 6.62 5.78 2.31
CA ASP A 220 7.25 4.46 2.50
C ASP A 220 8.51 4.57 3.37
N SER A 221 8.40 5.38 4.42
CA SER A 221 9.56 5.77 5.23
C SER A 221 10.10 4.59 6.03
N HIS A 222 11.38 4.28 5.80
CA HIS A 222 12.13 3.26 6.52
C HIS A 222 13.26 3.84 7.38
N LYS A 223 13.60 5.12 7.23
CA LYS A 223 14.69 5.80 7.92
C LYS A 223 14.27 7.20 8.30
N MET A 224 14.24 7.51 9.58
CA MET A 224 13.89 8.84 10.09
C MET A 224 15.09 9.82 10.16
N THR A 225 16.26 9.37 9.76
CA THR A 225 17.51 10.16 9.84
C THR A 225 17.71 11.07 8.65
N ASN A 226 16.94 10.88 7.59
CA ASN A 226 17.05 11.67 6.37
C ASN A 226 15.68 12.28 6.05
N ILE A 227 15.62 13.60 5.95
CA ILE A 227 14.40 14.32 5.59
C ILE A 227 13.84 13.90 4.21
N LYS A 228 14.70 13.37 3.33
CA LYS A 228 14.27 12.82 2.04
C LYS A 228 13.43 11.54 2.17
N ASP A 229 13.55 10.82 3.29
CA ASP A 229 12.81 9.58 3.57
C ASP A 229 11.51 9.87 4.34
N VAL A 230 11.28 11.11 4.76
CA VAL A 230 10.09 11.54 5.50
C VAL A 230 9.59 12.87 4.96
N CYS A 231 8.27 13.04 4.94
CA CYS A 231 7.61 14.28 4.55
C CYS A 231 7.87 14.74 3.11
N SER A 232 8.26 13.82 2.23
CA SER A 232 8.51 14.09 0.81
C SER A 232 7.32 13.77 -0.09
N SER A 233 6.44 12.90 0.37
CA SER A 233 5.22 12.51 -0.35
C SER A 233 4.08 12.43 0.65
N PHE A 234 2.93 13.01 0.33
CA PHE A 234 1.81 13.07 1.25
C PHE A 234 0.47 13.27 0.52
N ASN A 235 -0.60 13.10 1.24
CA ASN A 235 -1.94 13.35 0.78
C ASN A 235 -2.50 14.61 1.43
N MET A 236 -3.14 15.49 0.65
CA MET A 236 -4.03 16.52 1.15
C MET A 236 -5.46 16.02 0.99
N ILE A 237 -6.17 15.82 2.09
CA ILE A 237 -7.52 15.22 2.10
C ILE A 237 -8.52 16.27 2.51
N ASN A 238 -9.53 16.54 1.67
CA ASN A 238 -10.60 17.47 1.99
C ASN A 238 -11.69 16.77 2.81
N THR A 239 -11.62 16.90 4.13
CA THR A 239 -12.42 16.13 5.07
C THR A 239 -12.48 16.78 6.44
N GLU A 240 -13.39 16.30 7.27
CA GLU A 240 -13.32 16.47 8.73
C GLU A 240 -12.38 15.44 9.32
N LEU A 241 -11.66 15.80 10.38
CA LEU A 241 -10.70 14.94 11.06
C LEU A 241 -11.39 13.86 11.89
N VAL A 242 -12.18 13.02 11.20
CA VAL A 242 -12.91 11.87 11.73
C VAL A 242 -12.71 10.68 10.81
N LYS A 243 -12.46 9.51 11.36
CA LYS A 243 -12.14 8.28 10.66
C LYS A 243 -13.03 8.00 9.43
N ASP A 244 -14.34 8.00 9.61
CA ASP A 244 -15.27 7.64 8.54
C ASP A 244 -15.30 8.70 7.43
N SER A 245 -15.12 9.98 7.79
CA SER A 245 -15.00 11.07 6.83
C SER A 245 -13.72 10.97 6.00
N VAL A 246 -12.59 10.65 6.64
CA VAL A 246 -11.30 10.42 5.95
C VAL A 246 -11.41 9.25 4.97
N LEU A 247 -11.92 8.10 5.42
CA LEU A 247 -12.11 6.92 4.57
C LEU A 247 -13.06 7.21 3.40
N LYS A 248 -14.12 7.96 3.63
CA LYS A 248 -15.05 8.38 2.57
C LYS A 248 -14.36 9.30 1.57
N ALA A 249 -13.60 10.28 2.03
CA ALA A 249 -12.87 11.21 1.16
C ALA A 249 -11.90 10.45 0.25
N LEU A 250 -11.10 9.53 0.79
CA LEU A 250 -10.20 8.68 0.00
C LEU A 250 -10.96 7.80 -1.00
N LYS A 251 -12.07 7.19 -0.61
CA LYS A 251 -12.91 6.35 -1.49
C LYS A 251 -13.61 7.12 -2.62
N THR A 252 -13.72 8.42 -2.47
CA THR A 252 -14.41 9.30 -3.44
C THR A 252 -13.47 10.29 -4.12
N GLY A 253 -12.15 10.15 -3.94
CA GLY A 253 -11.15 10.97 -4.60
C GLY A 253 -11.08 12.42 -4.13
N ARG A 254 -11.62 12.75 -2.94
CA ARG A 254 -11.51 14.08 -2.33
C ARG A 254 -10.13 14.26 -1.65
N SER A 255 -9.09 13.90 -2.39
CA SER A 255 -7.70 13.97 -1.94
C SER A 255 -6.79 14.34 -3.11
N ILE A 256 -5.68 14.97 -2.80
CA ILE A 256 -4.62 15.34 -3.74
C ILE A 256 -3.36 14.63 -3.29
N ALA A 257 -2.74 13.87 -4.18
CA ALA A 257 -1.43 13.28 -3.97
C ALA A 257 -0.35 14.33 -4.25
N VAL A 258 0.54 14.55 -3.31
CA VAL A 258 1.60 15.56 -3.40
C VAL A 258 2.96 14.90 -3.30
N LYS A 259 3.84 15.18 -4.25
CA LYS A 259 5.26 14.84 -4.22
C LYS A 259 6.07 16.12 -4.11
N PHE A 260 6.85 16.23 -3.04
CA PHE A 260 7.74 17.36 -2.81
C PHE A 260 9.15 17.06 -3.34
N ASN A 261 9.66 17.92 -4.19
CA ASN A 261 11.03 17.78 -4.71
C ASN A 261 12.00 18.64 -3.89
N ILE A 262 12.61 18.01 -2.89
CA ILE A 262 13.57 18.69 -1.99
C ILE A 262 14.79 19.25 -2.74
N SER A 263 15.18 18.65 -3.88
CA SER A 263 16.33 19.12 -4.66
C SER A 263 16.09 20.46 -5.38
N ALA A 264 14.83 20.87 -5.53
CA ALA A 264 14.46 22.17 -6.09
C ALA A 264 14.58 23.32 -5.07
N TYR A 265 14.67 23.01 -3.78
CA TYR A 265 14.94 23.96 -2.71
C TYR A 265 16.46 24.08 -2.47
N LYS A 266 17.20 24.57 -3.46
CA LYS A 266 18.45 25.22 -3.17
C LYS A 266 18.07 26.59 -2.60
N THR A 267 18.28 26.76 -1.31
CA THR A 267 18.25 28.07 -0.69
C THR A 267 19.21 28.99 -1.47
N ASN A 268 18.74 30.16 -1.88
CA ASN A 268 19.57 31.22 -2.40
C ASN A 268 20.44 31.79 -1.25
N GLU A 269 21.18 30.94 -0.58
CA GLU A 269 22.19 31.29 0.43
C GLU A 269 23.51 30.66 0.00
N GLU A 270 24.01 31.10 -1.15
CA GLU A 270 25.43 31.15 -1.54
C GLU A 270 25.72 32.41 -2.32
#